data_a3034dda8f88ff2d9102f745cef751d9
#
_entry.id   a3034dda8f88ff2d9102f745cef751d9
#
_cell.length_a   1.000
_cell.length_b   1.000
_cell.length_c   1.000
_cell.angle_alpha   90.00
_cell.angle_beta   90.00
_cell.angle_gamma   90.00
#
_symmetry.space_group_name_H-M   'P 1'
#
loop_
_entity.id
_entity.type
_entity.pdbx_description
1 polymer ?
#
loop_
_entity_poly.entity_id
_entity_poly.type
_entity_poly.pdbx_seq_one_letter_code
_entity_poly.pdbx_strand_id
1 'polypeptide(L)'
;MPRSIENPFKENRIHYVKYLAIFWACLLVAFLFFGIPFFFGTDPTTSLTLRKKRKIRISIDHGHSEVPTQAPTVEIFPLIDQSAFPNWLARHYSKMRFPGGSEENERIFHLDRDVLQESLMLGCNNIRINQKPEGNFNYMYDFVTHTMDPDDNPVRQAGALWGLTLCLQNQPQQIEWQMAVEKGLDFFLQHSQEGPMPGSTMVVYPGFSRSDTGANALLGLSLVDYLRTIKDHNLTIDADKKRNYEAQLASTIQFLKFLQLPNQSFAQNYNTITQFKSTSGSPYFDGEAMLCLCKAARYIDGYTNLIPLIEQSAFVLAKRYTLDVWRNEHDSAKTKGFYQWSSMFLWEYWHAKWKDYEIAGDYVMVLGHWIIYAHEILERSKNTGYAFEGIVCAYDVASLREHVSSFRDFERTIDEGLYKLGQWQVGGPLAHLNAFLKKHPTKDPLAIGGIMSSKDEAPLRIDTTQHQMHAVMLALEFVYTGEDDDDSIELEK
;
A
#
# COMPACT_ATOMS: atom_id res chain seq x y z
N MET A 1 8.56 18.27 -72.50
CA MET A 1 7.47 17.81 -71.60
C MET A 1 8.07 17.14 -70.39
N PRO A 2 8.00 17.71 -69.22
CA PRO A 2 8.51 17.08 -67.98
C PRO A 2 7.46 16.13 -67.38
N ARG A 3 7.91 14.95 -66.97
CA ARG A 3 7.15 13.94 -66.23
C ARG A 3 6.90 14.45 -64.81
N SER A 4 5.66 14.38 -64.35
CA SER A 4 5.22 14.65 -62.98
C SER A 4 5.77 13.55 -62.03
N ILE A 5 6.50 13.95 -61.02
CA ILE A 5 6.96 13.08 -59.91
C ILE A 5 5.80 13.01 -58.92
N GLU A 6 5.13 11.87 -58.83
CA GLU A 6 4.17 11.59 -57.77
C GLU A 6 4.88 11.41 -56.44
N ASN A 7 4.32 12.04 -55.42
CA ASN A 7 4.87 12.11 -54.08
C ASN A 7 4.45 10.89 -53.26
N PRO A 8 5.38 9.98 -52.87
CA PRO A 8 5.06 8.71 -52.17
C PRO A 8 4.57 8.88 -50.70
N PHE A 9 4.49 10.12 -50.20
CA PHE A 9 4.09 10.38 -48.82
C PHE A 9 2.58 10.51 -48.56
N LYS A 10 1.74 10.46 -49.59
CA LYS A 10 0.28 10.61 -49.43
C LYS A 10 -0.42 9.29 -49.01
N GLU A 11 0.02 8.14 -49.43
CA GLU A 11 -0.60 6.87 -49.10
C GLU A 11 -0.32 6.42 -47.65
N ASN A 12 0.85 6.71 -47.12
CA ASN A 12 1.19 6.36 -45.76
C ASN A 12 0.39 7.14 -44.68
N ARG A 13 -0.08 8.34 -44.96
CA ARG A 13 -0.90 9.12 -43.99
C ARG A 13 -2.30 8.52 -43.78
N ILE A 14 -2.90 7.92 -44.76
CA ILE A 14 -4.24 7.35 -44.66
C ILE A 14 -4.21 6.06 -43.89
N HIS A 15 -3.17 5.24 -44.02
CA HIS A 15 -2.97 4.03 -43.23
C HIS A 15 -2.69 4.37 -41.75
N TYR A 16 -1.84 5.36 -41.47
CA TYR A 16 -1.50 5.77 -40.12
C TYR A 16 -2.73 6.29 -39.34
N VAL A 17 -3.58 7.09 -39.97
CA VAL A 17 -4.83 7.59 -39.34
C VAL A 17 -5.82 6.45 -39.09
N LYS A 18 -5.91 5.46 -39.99
CA LYS A 18 -6.75 4.28 -39.78
C LYS A 18 -6.26 3.40 -38.65
N TYR A 19 -4.95 3.18 -38.53
CA TYR A 19 -4.38 2.44 -37.39
C TYR A 19 -4.53 3.17 -36.06
N LEU A 20 -4.39 4.49 -36.05
CA LEU A 20 -4.64 5.29 -34.86
C LEU A 20 -6.12 5.24 -34.43
N ALA A 21 -7.05 5.30 -35.37
CA ALA A 21 -8.48 5.21 -35.08
C ALA A 21 -8.87 3.81 -34.56
N ILE A 22 -8.31 2.76 -35.13
CA ILE A 22 -8.53 1.38 -34.64
C ILE A 22 -7.89 1.20 -33.27
N PHE A 23 -6.70 1.72 -33.03
CA PHE A 23 -6.03 1.68 -31.71
C PHE A 23 -6.85 2.39 -30.64
N TRP A 24 -7.38 3.58 -30.92
CA TRP A 24 -8.25 4.32 -30.00
C TRP A 24 -9.61 3.64 -29.79
N ALA A 25 -10.17 3.01 -30.82
CA ALA A 25 -11.39 2.23 -30.68
C ALA A 25 -11.18 0.98 -29.84
N CYS A 26 -10.06 0.27 -30.03
CA CYS A 26 -9.69 -0.88 -29.19
C CYS A 26 -9.40 -0.46 -27.74
N LEU A 27 -8.77 0.70 -27.54
CA LEU A 27 -8.54 1.27 -26.20
C LEU A 27 -9.87 1.65 -25.53
N LEU A 28 -10.82 2.21 -26.25
CA LEU A 28 -12.15 2.56 -25.73
C LEU A 28 -12.96 1.30 -25.37
N VAL A 29 -12.89 0.26 -26.18
CA VAL A 29 -13.52 -1.04 -25.93
C VAL A 29 -12.85 -1.73 -24.74
N ALA A 30 -11.52 -1.71 -24.65
CA ALA A 30 -10.79 -2.22 -23.49
C ALA A 30 -11.14 -1.43 -22.21
N PHE A 31 -11.33 -0.12 -22.32
CA PHE A 31 -11.76 0.72 -21.21
C PHE A 31 -13.18 0.41 -20.72
N LEU A 32 -14.09 0.09 -21.66
CA LEU A 32 -15.50 -0.19 -21.35
C LEU A 32 -15.75 -1.63 -20.89
N PHE A 33 -14.93 -2.59 -21.33
CA PHE A 33 -15.14 -4.01 -21.02
C PHE A 33 -14.16 -4.60 -20.01
N PHE A 34 -12.98 -4.02 -19.82
CA PHE A 34 -11.92 -4.60 -19.00
C PHE A 34 -11.39 -3.68 -17.90
N GLY A 35 -12.11 -2.64 -17.51
CA GLY A 35 -11.74 -1.77 -16.37
C GLY A 35 -10.31 -1.96 -15.87
N ILE A 36 -9.28 -1.45 -16.60
CA ILE A 36 -7.87 -1.71 -16.25
C ILE A 36 -7.57 -0.99 -14.94
N PRO A 37 -7.36 -1.69 -13.82
CA PRO A 37 -6.93 -1.05 -12.60
C PRO A 37 -5.41 -0.82 -12.65
N PHE A 38 -5.00 0.44 -12.56
CA PHE A 38 -3.62 0.77 -12.23
C PHE A 38 -3.43 0.62 -10.72
N PHE A 39 -2.43 -0.17 -10.33
CA PHE A 39 -2.14 -0.47 -8.93
C PHE A 39 -0.74 -0.02 -8.55
N PHE A 40 -0.62 0.51 -7.35
CA PHE A 40 0.66 0.74 -6.70
C PHE A 40 0.53 0.65 -5.19
N GLY A 41 1.50 0.07 -4.56
CA GLY A 41 1.61 -0.26 -3.19
C GLY A 41 2.43 0.73 -2.38
N THR A 42 2.70 0.78 -1.27
CA THR A 42 3.08 0.22 0.02
C THR A 42 3.33 1.29 1.09
N ASP A 43 3.51 1.10 2.32
CA ASP A 43 4.61 0.93 3.21
C ASP A 43 4.48 1.06 4.74
N PRO A 44 5.55 0.97 5.48
CA PRO A 44 5.64 0.44 6.82
C PRO A 44 6.05 1.42 7.94
N THR A 45 6.36 0.96 8.96
CA THR A 45 7.15 0.49 10.07
C THR A 45 7.27 1.42 11.27
N THR A 46 7.28 0.82 12.43
CA THR A 46 7.61 1.52 13.67
C THR A 46 8.69 0.75 14.43
N SER A 47 9.68 1.46 14.95
CA SER A 47 10.65 0.91 15.89
C SER A 47 9.94 0.36 17.11
N LEU A 48 10.26 -0.87 17.44
CA LEU A 48 9.93 -1.49 18.71
C LEU A 48 10.55 -0.72 19.88
N THR A 49 9.93 0.37 20.28
CA THR A 49 9.96 0.69 21.70
C THR A 49 8.96 -0.26 22.33
N LEU A 50 9.45 -1.16 23.19
CA LEU A 50 8.63 -2.05 24.00
C LEU A 50 7.51 -1.24 24.67
N ARG A 51 6.39 -1.12 24.00
CA ARG A 51 5.17 -0.57 24.60
C ARG A 51 4.53 -1.69 25.38
N LYS A 52 4.50 -1.55 26.70
CA LYS A 52 3.59 -2.34 27.56
C LYS A 52 2.17 -2.13 26.99
N LYS A 53 1.64 -3.12 26.28
CA LYS A 53 0.24 -3.16 25.92
C LYS A 53 -0.59 -3.12 27.19
N ARG A 54 -1.46 -2.12 27.33
CA ARG A 54 -2.49 -2.13 28.36
C ARG A 54 -3.56 -3.11 27.90
N LYS A 55 -3.72 -4.22 28.63
CA LYS A 55 -4.91 -5.07 28.50
C LYS A 55 -6.14 -4.20 28.77
N ILE A 56 -7.02 -4.06 27.80
CA ILE A 56 -8.34 -3.45 28.03
C ILE A 56 -9.17 -4.49 28.77
N ARG A 57 -9.14 -4.46 30.09
CA ARG A 57 -10.10 -5.20 30.91
C ARG A 57 -11.41 -4.42 30.91
N ILE A 58 -12.39 -4.86 30.13
CA ILE A 58 -13.78 -4.40 30.27
C ILE A 58 -14.35 -5.12 31.50
N SER A 59 -14.28 -4.49 32.66
CA SER A 59 -15.05 -4.97 33.80
C SER A 59 -16.51 -4.54 33.60
N ILE A 60 -17.37 -5.49 33.29
CA ILE A 60 -18.80 -5.28 33.25
C ILE A 60 -19.29 -5.27 34.69
N ASP A 61 -19.55 -4.07 35.21
CA ASP A 61 -20.21 -3.91 36.51
C ASP A 61 -21.71 -4.18 36.32
N HIS A 62 -22.21 -5.28 36.86
CA HIS A 62 -23.62 -5.66 36.85
C HIS A 62 -24.43 -4.87 37.88
N GLY A 63 -24.20 -3.56 37.96
CA GLY A 63 -25.04 -2.66 38.73
C GLY A 63 -26.37 -2.41 37.99
N HIS A 64 -27.50 -2.80 38.57
CA HIS A 64 -28.84 -2.41 38.12
C HIS A 64 -28.93 -0.89 38.04
N SER A 65 -28.84 -0.31 36.84
CA SER A 65 -29.17 1.07 36.59
C SER A 65 -30.23 1.15 35.48
N GLU A 66 -31.20 2.03 35.71
CA GLU A 66 -32.28 2.34 34.77
C GLU A 66 -31.79 2.59 33.36
N VAL A 67 -32.42 1.97 32.37
CA VAL A 67 -32.11 2.11 30.94
C VAL A 67 -32.25 3.58 30.57
N PRO A 68 -31.20 4.28 30.16
CA PRO A 68 -31.30 5.64 29.65
C PRO A 68 -32.14 5.64 28.37
N THR A 69 -33.22 6.40 28.34
CA THR A 69 -34.13 6.54 27.20
C THR A 69 -33.52 7.27 25.98
N GLN A 70 -32.28 7.70 26.06
CA GLN A 70 -31.51 8.20 24.93
C GLN A 70 -30.16 7.52 24.90
N ALA A 71 -29.91 6.74 23.82
CA ALA A 71 -28.58 6.21 23.55
C ALA A 71 -27.59 7.38 23.44
N PRO A 72 -26.42 7.28 24.10
CA PRO A 72 -25.39 8.30 23.98
C PRO A 72 -25.00 8.43 22.51
N THR A 73 -25.10 9.65 21.97
CA THR A 73 -24.54 9.98 20.66
C THR A 73 -23.02 9.99 20.79
N VAL A 74 -22.40 8.84 20.58
CA VAL A 74 -20.95 8.79 20.50
C VAL A 74 -20.56 9.44 19.17
N GLU A 75 -19.95 10.61 19.23
CA GLU A 75 -19.34 11.24 18.07
C GLU A 75 -18.11 10.42 17.67
N ILE A 76 -18.20 9.73 16.53
CA ILE A 76 -17.16 8.81 16.08
C ILE A 76 -15.98 9.59 15.50
N PHE A 77 -16.22 10.78 14.93
CA PHE A 77 -15.19 11.67 14.37
C PHE A 77 -15.45 13.11 14.79
N PRO A 78 -15.16 13.47 16.03
CA PRO A 78 -15.50 14.79 16.56
C PRO A 78 -14.79 15.94 15.86
N LEU A 79 -13.66 15.66 15.18
CA LEU A 79 -12.80 16.68 14.58
C LEU A 79 -13.01 16.87 13.06
N ILE A 80 -13.72 15.97 12.40
CA ILE A 80 -14.13 16.15 11.00
C ILE A 80 -15.57 16.64 10.96
N ASP A 81 -15.84 17.67 10.16
CA ASP A 81 -17.20 18.16 9.95
C ASP A 81 -18.13 17.07 9.40
N GLN A 82 -18.94 16.50 10.28
CA GLN A 82 -19.86 15.41 9.95
C GLN A 82 -20.97 15.84 9.00
N SER A 83 -21.26 17.15 8.89
CA SER A 83 -22.19 17.69 7.91
C SER A 83 -21.70 17.48 6.47
N ALA A 84 -20.40 17.28 6.29
CA ALA A 84 -19.78 16.94 5.01
C ALA A 84 -19.88 15.45 4.67
N PHE A 85 -20.32 14.59 5.59
CA PHE A 85 -20.47 13.16 5.30
C PHE A 85 -21.60 12.92 4.31
N PRO A 86 -21.35 12.10 3.28
CA PRO A 86 -22.42 11.64 2.40
C PRO A 86 -23.48 10.88 3.20
N ASN A 87 -24.75 10.96 2.79
CA ASN A 87 -25.86 10.27 3.43
C ASN A 87 -25.66 8.75 3.55
N TRP A 88 -24.86 8.13 2.67
CA TRP A 88 -24.54 6.72 2.75
C TRP A 88 -23.64 6.43 3.96
N LEU A 89 -22.62 7.26 4.21
CA LEU A 89 -21.71 7.12 5.34
C LEU A 89 -22.48 7.31 6.65
N ALA A 90 -23.30 8.36 6.76
CA ALA A 90 -24.13 8.61 7.92
C ALA A 90 -25.12 7.46 8.22
N ARG A 91 -25.70 6.83 7.17
CA ARG A 91 -26.58 5.65 7.32
C ARG A 91 -25.85 4.40 7.76
N HIS A 92 -24.63 4.16 7.31
CA HIS A 92 -23.82 3.05 7.79
C HIS A 92 -23.41 3.25 9.23
N TYR A 93 -23.02 4.45 9.62
CA TYR A 93 -22.71 4.80 11.00
C TYR A 93 -23.91 4.57 11.95
N SER A 94 -25.11 4.91 11.53
CA SER A 94 -26.29 4.65 12.34
C SER A 94 -26.57 3.17 12.56
N LYS A 95 -26.25 2.31 11.59
CA LYS A 95 -26.36 0.85 11.71
C LYS A 95 -25.27 0.22 12.58
N MET A 96 -24.05 0.77 12.57
CA MET A 96 -22.94 0.30 13.42
C MET A 96 -23.17 0.59 14.89
N ARG A 97 -23.96 1.62 15.23
CA ARG A 97 -24.27 2.01 16.61
C ARG A 97 -25.04 0.96 17.39
N PHE A 98 -25.77 0.08 16.72
CA PHE A 98 -26.63 -0.92 17.34
C PHE A 98 -26.56 -2.24 16.56
N PRO A 99 -25.56 -3.07 16.77
CA PRO A 99 -25.77 -4.50 16.55
C PRO A 99 -26.82 -4.89 17.58
N GLY A 100 -28.07 -4.97 17.13
CA GLY A 100 -29.16 -5.47 17.94
C GLY A 100 -28.85 -6.92 18.26
N GLY A 101 -28.68 -7.26 19.51
CA GLY A 101 -28.48 -8.62 19.95
C GLY A 101 -27.16 -8.82 20.66
N SER A 102 -27.27 -8.92 21.95
CA SER A 102 -26.41 -9.61 22.86
C SER A 102 -26.13 -11.03 22.36
N GLU A 103 -24.98 -11.27 21.79
CA GLU A 103 -24.28 -12.52 21.95
C GLU A 103 -22.80 -12.18 21.97
N GLU A 104 -22.17 -12.34 23.13
CA GLU A 104 -20.77 -12.60 23.29
C GLU A 104 -20.47 -13.95 22.65
N ASN A 105 -20.54 -14.03 21.31
CA ASN A 105 -19.94 -15.13 20.62
C ASN A 105 -18.45 -14.91 20.69
N GLU A 106 -17.76 -15.80 21.41
CA GLU A 106 -16.31 -15.97 21.29
C GLU A 106 -15.99 -15.98 19.82
N ARG A 107 -15.21 -14.99 19.39
CA ARG A 107 -14.89 -14.85 17.98
C ARG A 107 -13.83 -15.87 17.62
N ILE A 108 -14.19 -16.79 16.74
CA ILE A 108 -13.26 -17.75 16.16
C ILE A 108 -12.62 -17.07 14.95
N PHE A 109 -11.32 -16.79 15.03
CA PHE A 109 -10.53 -16.37 13.85
C PHE A 109 -10.43 -17.53 12.85
N HIS A 110 -10.46 -17.19 11.56
CA HIS A 110 -10.18 -18.15 10.47
C HIS A 110 -8.68 -18.40 10.31
N LEU A 111 -7.86 -17.47 10.79
CA LEU A 111 -6.41 -17.49 10.71
C LEU A 111 -5.78 -17.50 12.10
N ASP A 112 -4.66 -18.20 12.20
CA ASP A 112 -3.74 -18.11 13.31
C ASP A 112 -2.43 -17.44 12.89
N ARG A 113 -1.59 -17.16 13.89
CA ARG A 113 -0.30 -16.51 13.71
C ARG A 113 0.66 -17.33 12.85
N ASP A 114 0.69 -18.66 13.05
CA ASP A 114 1.65 -19.55 12.39
C ASP A 114 1.35 -19.65 10.90
N VAL A 115 0.06 -19.76 10.51
CA VAL A 115 -0.39 -19.72 9.11
C VAL A 115 0.05 -18.43 8.41
N LEU A 116 -0.08 -17.31 9.09
CA LEU A 116 0.32 -16.01 8.54
C LEU A 116 1.86 -15.89 8.44
N GLN A 117 2.62 -16.40 9.42
CA GLN A 117 4.07 -16.40 9.37
C GLN A 117 4.60 -17.29 8.24
N GLU A 118 4.05 -18.48 8.05
CA GLU A 118 4.41 -19.35 6.94
C GLU A 118 4.12 -18.68 5.60
N SER A 119 2.92 -18.09 5.44
CA SER A 119 2.54 -17.33 4.25
C SER A 119 3.51 -16.19 3.98
N LEU A 120 3.89 -15.42 5.01
CA LEU A 120 4.83 -14.32 4.92
C LEU A 120 6.20 -14.77 4.42
N MET A 121 6.76 -15.81 5.03
CA MET A 121 8.08 -16.33 4.64
C MET A 121 8.11 -16.80 3.19
N LEU A 122 7.05 -17.48 2.73
CA LEU A 122 6.94 -17.93 1.34
C LEU A 122 6.83 -16.74 0.37
N GLY A 123 6.01 -15.74 0.69
CA GLY A 123 5.84 -14.56 -0.16
C GLY A 123 7.09 -13.69 -0.25
N CYS A 124 7.77 -13.45 0.88
CA CYS A 124 9.05 -12.72 0.91
C CYS A 124 10.13 -13.45 0.10
N ASN A 125 10.24 -14.78 0.22
CA ASN A 125 11.14 -15.55 -0.61
C ASN A 125 10.77 -15.49 -2.10
N ASN A 126 9.49 -15.48 -2.44
CA ASN A 126 9.04 -15.31 -3.83
C ASN A 126 9.52 -13.99 -4.42
N ILE A 127 9.38 -12.88 -3.70
CA ILE A 127 9.88 -11.57 -4.16
C ILE A 127 11.39 -11.64 -4.41
N ARG A 128 12.17 -12.20 -3.48
CA ARG A 128 13.63 -12.34 -3.60
C ARG A 128 14.02 -13.22 -4.78
N ILE A 129 13.39 -14.38 -4.96
CA ILE A 129 13.72 -15.34 -6.04
C ILE A 129 13.39 -14.74 -7.42
N ASN A 130 12.38 -13.89 -7.50
CA ASN A 130 12.02 -13.19 -8.72
C ASN A 130 12.90 -11.95 -9.00
N GLN A 131 13.92 -11.68 -8.19
CA GLN A 131 14.89 -10.63 -8.49
C GLN A 131 15.86 -11.06 -9.58
N LYS A 132 15.98 -10.27 -10.65
CA LYS A 132 16.88 -10.49 -11.77
C LYS A 132 18.36 -10.24 -11.39
N PRO A 133 19.31 -10.73 -12.19
CA PRO A 133 20.75 -10.47 -11.96
C PRO A 133 21.08 -8.97 -11.90
N GLU A 134 20.37 -8.12 -12.64
CA GLU A 134 20.57 -6.68 -12.71
C GLU A 134 20.09 -5.96 -11.44
N GLY A 135 19.15 -6.53 -10.69
CA GLY A 135 18.63 -5.98 -9.43
C GLY A 135 17.14 -5.61 -9.46
N ASN A 136 16.54 -5.43 -10.63
CA ASN A 136 15.08 -5.34 -10.78
C ASN A 136 14.44 -6.73 -10.71
N PHE A 137 13.11 -6.81 -10.93
CA PHE A 137 12.36 -8.04 -10.70
C PHE A 137 11.69 -8.55 -11.99
N ASN A 138 11.36 -9.84 -12.02
CA ASN A 138 10.41 -10.38 -12.97
C ASN A 138 9.04 -9.72 -12.70
N TYR A 139 8.51 -9.02 -13.71
CA TYR A 139 7.30 -8.21 -13.55
C TYR A 139 6.06 -9.07 -13.32
N MET A 140 5.86 -10.05 -14.18
CA MET A 140 4.74 -10.98 -14.10
C MET A 140 5.13 -12.35 -14.67
N TYR A 141 4.77 -13.41 -13.97
CA TYR A 141 5.05 -14.79 -14.32
C TYR A 141 3.77 -15.63 -14.37
N ASP A 142 3.48 -16.24 -15.50
CA ASP A 142 2.41 -17.24 -15.62
C ASP A 142 2.96 -18.64 -15.28
N PHE A 143 2.56 -19.17 -14.13
CA PHE A 143 3.10 -20.43 -13.62
C PHE A 143 2.45 -21.68 -14.26
N VAL A 144 1.38 -21.54 -15.03
CA VAL A 144 0.75 -22.63 -15.76
C VAL A 144 1.39 -22.82 -17.13
N THR A 145 1.71 -21.71 -17.82
CA THR A 145 2.35 -21.73 -19.13
C THR A 145 3.88 -21.62 -19.04
N HIS A 146 4.43 -21.33 -17.85
CA HIS A 146 5.85 -21.06 -17.61
C HIS A 146 6.40 -19.91 -18.46
N THR A 147 5.62 -18.83 -18.62
CA THR A 147 5.99 -17.68 -19.44
C THR A 147 6.15 -16.42 -18.61
N MET A 148 7.18 -15.61 -18.94
CA MET A 148 7.36 -14.26 -18.42
C MET A 148 6.63 -13.26 -19.31
N ASP A 149 5.94 -12.30 -18.69
CA ASP A 149 5.43 -11.16 -19.43
C ASP A 149 6.60 -10.24 -19.83
N PRO A 150 6.69 -9.81 -21.09
CA PRO A 150 7.72 -8.88 -21.54
C PRO A 150 7.52 -7.45 -21.06
N ASP A 151 6.32 -7.11 -20.57
CA ASP A 151 6.01 -5.78 -20.03
C ASP A 151 6.77 -5.52 -18.73
N ASP A 152 6.94 -4.25 -18.42
CA ASP A 152 7.55 -3.80 -17.16
C ASP A 152 6.93 -2.48 -16.70
N ASN A 153 7.08 -2.16 -15.42
CA ASN A 153 6.50 -0.96 -14.84
C ASN A 153 7.41 -0.37 -13.75
N PRO A 154 7.95 0.85 -13.95
CA PRO A 154 8.92 1.46 -13.02
C PRO A 154 8.45 1.53 -11.57
N VAL A 155 7.18 1.87 -11.38
CA VAL A 155 6.61 2.04 -10.04
C VAL A 155 6.44 0.69 -9.34
N ARG A 156 5.97 -0.34 -10.05
CA ARG A 156 5.85 -1.70 -9.48
C ARG A 156 7.20 -2.33 -9.19
N GLN A 157 8.23 -2.02 -9.98
CA GLN A 157 9.59 -2.45 -9.72
C GLN A 157 10.14 -1.81 -8.44
N ALA A 158 9.93 -0.50 -8.25
CA ALA A 158 10.29 0.18 -7.02
C ALA A 158 9.46 -0.31 -5.82
N GLY A 159 8.17 -0.63 -6.04
CA GLY A 159 7.30 -1.25 -5.04
C GLY A 159 7.79 -2.64 -4.60
N ALA A 160 8.22 -3.47 -5.55
CA ALA A 160 8.78 -4.79 -5.25
C ALA A 160 10.07 -4.69 -4.41
N LEU A 161 10.96 -3.74 -4.76
CA LEU A 161 12.16 -3.47 -3.96
C LEU A 161 11.79 -3.10 -2.53
N TRP A 162 10.82 -2.23 -2.39
CA TRP A 162 10.41 -1.82 -1.08
C TRP A 162 9.70 -2.94 -0.29
N GLY A 163 8.86 -3.74 -0.90
CA GLY A 163 8.33 -4.96 -0.28
C GLY A 163 9.42 -5.89 0.22
N LEU A 164 10.51 -6.06 -0.54
CA LEU A 164 11.67 -6.84 -0.10
C LEU A 164 12.40 -6.17 1.08
N THR A 165 12.46 -4.84 1.09
CA THR A 165 13.03 -4.08 2.21
C THR A 165 12.22 -4.30 3.50
N LEU A 166 10.90 -4.35 3.39
CA LEU A 166 10.02 -4.67 4.52
C LEU A 166 10.18 -6.10 5.01
N CYS A 167 10.35 -7.04 4.08
CA CYS A 167 10.67 -8.42 4.44
C CYS A 167 11.96 -8.47 5.27
N LEU A 168 13.01 -7.77 4.85
CA LEU A 168 14.25 -7.66 5.61
C LEU A 168 14.02 -7.02 6.99
N GLN A 169 13.23 -5.98 7.07
CA GLN A 169 12.94 -5.32 8.35
C GLN A 169 12.20 -6.24 9.31
N ASN A 170 11.27 -7.06 8.81
CA ASN A 170 10.56 -8.05 9.61
C ASN A 170 11.49 -9.22 10.05
N GLN A 171 12.49 -9.58 9.21
CA GLN A 171 13.42 -10.68 9.43
C GLN A 171 14.87 -10.22 9.21
N PRO A 172 15.43 -9.35 10.07
CA PRO A 172 16.72 -8.68 9.83
C PRO A 172 17.94 -9.64 9.87
N GLN A 173 17.75 -10.85 10.38
CA GLN A 173 18.80 -11.89 10.37
C GLN A 173 19.00 -12.55 9.00
N GLN A 174 18.15 -12.28 8.00
CA GLN A 174 18.22 -12.89 6.68
C GLN A 174 19.24 -12.15 5.79
N ILE A 175 20.51 -12.57 5.84
CA ILE A 175 21.60 -11.94 5.10
C ILE A 175 21.34 -11.92 3.59
N GLU A 176 20.74 -12.98 3.04
CA GLU A 176 20.41 -13.04 1.61
C GLU A 176 19.38 -11.98 1.21
N TRP A 177 18.48 -11.61 2.11
CA TRP A 177 17.51 -10.53 1.85
C TRP A 177 18.19 -9.17 1.90
N GLN A 178 19.12 -8.95 2.83
CA GLN A 178 19.92 -7.72 2.84
C GLN A 178 20.68 -7.55 1.53
N MET A 179 21.39 -8.59 1.06
CA MET A 179 22.10 -8.56 -0.21
C MET A 179 21.17 -8.28 -1.40
N ALA A 180 19.97 -8.85 -1.40
CA ALA A 180 18.97 -8.62 -2.43
C ALA A 180 18.40 -7.19 -2.41
N VAL A 181 18.14 -6.63 -1.22
CA VAL A 181 17.74 -5.23 -1.07
C VAL A 181 18.82 -4.29 -1.59
N GLU A 182 20.07 -4.49 -1.18
CA GLU A 182 21.20 -3.68 -1.65
C GLU A 182 21.36 -3.72 -3.16
N LYS A 183 21.24 -4.92 -3.75
CA LYS A 183 21.29 -5.10 -5.20
C LYS A 183 20.17 -4.35 -5.93
N GLY A 184 18.97 -4.34 -5.36
CA GLY A 184 17.83 -3.57 -5.89
C GLY A 184 18.04 -2.06 -5.75
N LEU A 185 18.55 -1.58 -4.61
CA LEU A 185 18.92 -0.19 -4.42
C LEU A 185 19.97 0.25 -5.42
N ASP A 186 21.05 -0.53 -5.57
CA ASP A 186 22.13 -0.26 -6.52
C ASP A 186 21.61 -0.18 -7.98
N PHE A 187 20.65 -1.02 -8.37
CA PHE A 187 19.97 -0.92 -9.66
C PHE A 187 19.29 0.43 -9.86
N PHE A 188 18.49 0.88 -8.89
CA PHE A 188 17.80 2.16 -9.00
C PHE A 188 18.74 3.36 -8.93
N LEU A 189 19.84 3.27 -8.18
CA LEU A 189 20.87 4.30 -8.15
C LEU A 189 21.58 4.43 -9.52
N GLN A 190 21.89 3.31 -10.17
CA GLN A 190 22.48 3.29 -11.53
C GLN A 190 21.55 3.91 -12.57
N HIS A 191 20.24 3.84 -12.36
CA HIS A 191 19.22 4.41 -13.25
C HIS A 191 18.67 5.75 -12.73
N SER A 192 19.36 6.36 -11.77
CA SER A 192 19.11 7.73 -11.32
C SER A 192 20.03 8.70 -12.04
N GLN A 193 19.49 9.84 -12.40
CA GLN A 193 20.24 10.93 -13.04
C GLN A 193 19.95 12.27 -12.35
N GLU A 194 20.77 13.28 -12.63
CA GLU A 194 20.56 14.63 -12.10
C GLU A 194 19.16 15.15 -12.45
N GLY A 195 18.47 15.65 -11.44
CA GLY A 195 17.15 16.24 -11.58
C GLY A 195 17.20 17.73 -11.93
N PRO A 196 16.02 18.36 -12.16
CA PRO A 196 15.93 19.76 -12.60
C PRO A 196 16.31 20.77 -11.51
N MET A 197 16.41 20.37 -10.25
CA MET A 197 16.84 21.22 -9.14
C MET A 197 18.25 20.86 -8.70
N PRO A 198 19.10 21.85 -8.36
CA PRO A 198 20.43 21.55 -7.82
C PRO A 198 20.36 20.59 -6.63
N GLY A 199 21.16 19.55 -6.68
CA GLY A 199 21.20 18.53 -5.63
C GLY A 199 20.01 17.56 -5.62
N SER A 200 19.16 17.55 -6.64
CA SER A 200 18.13 16.54 -6.82
C SER A 200 18.55 15.44 -7.79
N THR A 201 18.11 14.22 -7.57
CA THR A 201 18.20 13.11 -8.51
C THR A 201 16.83 12.50 -8.75
N MET A 202 16.63 11.97 -9.94
CA MET A 202 15.39 11.34 -10.36
C MET A 202 15.65 10.00 -11.04
N VAL A 203 14.83 9.01 -10.75
CA VAL A 203 14.87 7.71 -11.42
C VAL A 203 14.34 7.83 -12.84
N VAL A 204 15.15 7.43 -13.82
CA VAL A 204 14.70 7.24 -15.21
C VAL A 204 14.86 5.77 -15.55
N TYR A 205 13.79 5.02 -15.40
CA TYR A 205 13.80 3.58 -15.56
C TYR A 205 14.13 3.19 -17.02
N PRO A 206 14.85 2.10 -17.26
CA PRO A 206 15.19 1.64 -18.62
C PRO A 206 13.95 1.55 -19.54
N GLY A 207 14.09 2.12 -20.74
CA GLY A 207 13.01 2.15 -21.72
C GLY A 207 12.02 3.32 -21.57
N PHE A 208 12.16 4.17 -20.54
CA PHE A 208 11.30 5.33 -20.33
C PHE A 208 12.06 6.64 -20.51
N SER A 209 11.36 7.68 -21.01
CA SER A 209 11.86 9.05 -21.16
C SER A 209 11.22 10.00 -20.12
N ARG A 210 10.76 9.46 -19.01
CA ARG A 210 10.19 10.21 -17.90
C ARG A 210 10.57 9.59 -16.56
N SER A 211 10.52 10.42 -15.55
CA SER A 211 10.65 10.01 -14.15
C SER A 211 9.27 10.10 -13.48
N ASP A 212 8.71 8.96 -13.10
CA ASP A 212 7.41 8.89 -12.42
C ASP A 212 7.58 9.18 -10.93
N THR A 213 6.68 10.01 -10.37
CA THR A 213 6.69 10.40 -8.94
C THR A 213 6.61 9.18 -8.04
N GLY A 214 5.76 8.20 -8.39
CA GLY A 214 5.65 6.97 -7.63
C GLY A 214 6.94 6.17 -7.55
N ALA A 215 7.69 6.03 -8.66
CA ALA A 215 8.96 5.32 -8.65
C ALA A 215 10.02 5.98 -7.72
N ASN A 216 10.05 7.31 -7.71
CA ASN A 216 10.94 8.06 -6.81
C ASN A 216 10.50 7.99 -5.35
N ALA A 217 9.19 8.06 -5.09
CA ALA A 217 8.64 7.94 -3.75
C ALA A 217 8.93 6.55 -3.16
N LEU A 218 8.74 5.49 -3.95
CA LEU A 218 8.99 4.12 -3.52
C LEU A 218 10.48 3.78 -3.36
N LEU A 219 11.35 4.37 -4.19
CA LEU A 219 12.78 4.31 -3.94
C LEU A 219 13.14 5.04 -2.63
N GLY A 220 12.57 6.24 -2.41
CA GLY A 220 12.76 6.98 -1.17
C GLY A 220 12.32 6.19 0.05
N LEU A 221 11.18 5.52 -0.03
CA LEU A 221 10.68 4.61 1.00
C LEU A 221 11.63 3.43 1.25
N SER A 222 12.09 2.78 0.19
CA SER A 222 13.08 1.69 0.31
C SER A 222 14.35 2.16 1.02
N LEU A 223 14.84 3.35 0.69
CA LEU A 223 16.03 3.93 1.33
C LEU A 223 15.77 4.27 2.81
N VAL A 224 14.63 4.90 3.14
CA VAL A 224 14.26 5.22 4.52
C VAL A 224 14.22 3.95 5.36
N ASP A 225 13.49 2.93 4.91
CA ASP A 225 13.30 1.72 5.69
C ASP A 225 14.53 0.85 5.75
N TYR A 226 15.34 0.82 4.69
CA TYR A 226 16.62 0.14 4.73
C TYR A 226 17.59 0.80 5.72
N LEU A 227 17.79 2.12 5.64
CA LEU A 227 18.67 2.86 6.55
C LEU A 227 18.21 2.73 8.00
N ARG A 228 16.90 2.74 8.23
CA ARG A 228 16.31 2.49 9.54
C ARG A 228 16.59 1.05 10.01
N THR A 229 16.36 0.05 9.18
CA THR A 229 16.63 -1.37 9.52
C THR A 229 18.09 -1.58 9.91
N ILE A 230 19.03 -0.99 9.14
CA ILE A 230 20.45 -1.01 9.48
C ILE A 230 20.71 -0.43 10.88
N LYS A 231 20.10 0.73 11.19
CA LYS A 231 20.26 1.41 12.49
C LYS A 231 19.62 0.63 13.63
N ASP A 232 18.37 0.21 13.47
CA ASP A 232 17.58 -0.39 14.55
C ASP A 232 18.06 -1.79 14.92
N HIS A 233 18.62 -2.54 13.95
CA HIS A 233 19.12 -3.91 14.14
C HIS A 233 20.64 -4.03 14.10
N ASN A 234 21.38 -2.92 14.03
CA ASN A 234 22.85 -2.89 13.95
C ASN A 234 23.42 -3.80 12.84
N LEU A 235 22.78 -3.80 11.68
CA LEU A 235 23.26 -4.60 10.54
C LEU A 235 24.53 -4.01 9.98
N THR A 236 25.43 -4.90 9.52
CA THR A 236 26.69 -4.49 8.87
C THR A 236 26.42 -4.03 7.44
N ILE A 237 26.92 -2.85 7.10
CA ILE A 237 26.90 -2.29 5.75
C ILE A 237 28.26 -1.62 5.45
N ASP A 238 28.68 -1.66 4.19
CA ASP A 238 29.85 -0.89 3.73
C ASP A 238 29.61 0.62 3.92
N ALA A 239 30.63 1.32 4.47
CA ALA A 239 30.48 2.72 4.84
C ALA A 239 30.28 3.66 3.64
N ASP A 240 30.90 3.34 2.48
CA ASP A 240 30.71 4.13 1.25
C ASP A 240 29.33 3.88 0.67
N LYS A 241 28.87 2.63 0.69
CA LYS A 241 27.54 2.26 0.25
C LYS A 241 26.46 2.97 1.10
N LYS A 242 26.62 2.98 2.43
CA LYS A 242 25.73 3.71 3.32
C LYS A 242 25.66 5.21 2.98
N ARG A 243 26.82 5.86 2.80
CA ARG A 243 26.87 7.27 2.40
C ARG A 243 26.19 7.53 1.06
N ASN A 244 26.33 6.62 0.09
CA ASN A 244 25.66 6.74 -1.21
C ASN A 244 24.14 6.64 -1.06
N TYR A 245 23.62 5.75 -0.23
CA TYR A 245 22.17 5.62 0.04
C TYR A 245 21.63 6.84 0.77
N GLU A 246 22.36 7.37 1.76
CA GLU A 246 21.98 8.61 2.45
C GLU A 246 21.95 9.81 1.49
N ALA A 247 22.93 9.92 0.60
CA ALA A 247 22.99 10.96 -0.43
C ALA A 247 21.85 10.82 -1.46
N GLN A 248 21.57 9.59 -1.88
CA GLN A 248 20.45 9.31 -2.80
C GLN A 248 19.11 9.66 -2.15
N LEU A 249 18.89 9.31 -0.88
CA LEU A 249 17.68 9.70 -0.17
C LEU A 249 17.52 11.23 -0.15
N ALA A 250 18.58 11.94 0.22
CA ALA A 250 18.54 13.40 0.28
C ALA A 250 18.18 14.03 -1.07
N SER A 251 18.79 13.57 -2.15
CA SER A 251 18.54 14.07 -3.50
C SER A 251 17.17 13.67 -4.07
N THR A 252 16.67 12.46 -3.74
CA THR A 252 15.31 12.00 -4.08
C THR A 252 14.26 12.85 -3.37
N ILE A 253 14.44 13.16 -2.09
CA ILE A 253 13.55 14.07 -1.34
C ILE A 253 13.51 15.46 -1.98
N GLN A 254 14.66 16.01 -2.43
CA GLN A 254 14.66 17.29 -3.13
C GLN A 254 13.87 17.22 -4.45
N PHE A 255 13.94 16.12 -5.17
CA PHE A 255 13.14 15.92 -6.37
C PHE A 255 11.64 15.83 -6.07
N LEU A 256 11.23 15.08 -5.03
CA LEU A 256 9.82 15.02 -4.61
C LEU A 256 9.30 16.41 -4.23
N LYS A 257 10.08 17.21 -3.50
CA LYS A 257 9.71 18.61 -3.20
C LYS A 257 9.53 19.46 -4.45
N PHE A 258 10.39 19.29 -5.47
CA PHE A 258 10.24 19.98 -6.75
C PHE A 258 8.94 19.56 -7.47
N LEU A 259 8.53 18.29 -7.37
CA LEU A 259 7.31 17.79 -8.02
C LEU A 259 6.03 18.32 -7.35
N GLN A 260 6.09 18.86 -6.14
CA GLN A 260 4.91 19.44 -5.50
C GLN A 260 4.33 20.58 -6.34
N LEU A 261 3.01 20.61 -6.46
CA LEU A 261 2.22 21.60 -7.18
C LEU A 261 1.60 22.61 -6.20
N PRO A 262 1.22 23.82 -6.66
CA PRO A 262 0.61 24.83 -5.79
C PRO A 262 -0.67 24.38 -5.07
N ASN A 263 -1.36 23.39 -5.61
CA ASN A 263 -2.57 22.81 -5.02
C ASN A 263 -2.29 21.69 -4.01
N GLN A 264 -1.06 21.52 -3.57
CA GLN A 264 -0.54 20.52 -2.65
C GLN A 264 -0.46 19.09 -3.19
N SER A 265 -0.90 18.78 -4.42
CA SER A 265 -0.63 17.50 -5.06
C SER A 265 0.81 17.44 -5.60
N PHE A 266 1.23 16.27 -6.04
CA PHE A 266 2.52 16.08 -6.71
C PHE A 266 2.30 15.84 -8.20
N ALA A 267 3.10 16.46 -9.06
CA ALA A 267 3.10 16.19 -10.49
C ALA A 267 3.25 14.68 -10.74
N GLN A 268 2.50 14.10 -11.68
CA GLN A 268 2.58 12.66 -11.93
C GLN A 268 3.97 12.21 -12.38
N ASN A 269 4.64 13.04 -13.16
CA ASN A 269 5.98 12.74 -13.69
C ASN A 269 6.71 14.02 -14.10
N TYR A 270 8.00 13.85 -14.37
CA TYR A 270 8.86 14.79 -15.06
C TYR A 270 9.35 14.14 -16.36
N ASN A 271 9.08 14.80 -17.49
CA ASN A 271 9.52 14.33 -18.80
C ASN A 271 10.95 14.83 -19.07
N THR A 272 11.89 13.90 -19.31
CA THR A 272 13.32 14.20 -19.47
C THR A 272 13.65 14.83 -20.81
N ILE A 273 12.82 14.61 -21.83
CA ILE A 273 13.01 15.17 -23.17
C ILE A 273 12.52 16.62 -23.21
N THR A 274 11.30 16.87 -22.75
CA THR A 274 10.69 18.20 -22.77
C THR A 274 11.12 19.07 -21.60
N GLN A 275 11.71 18.46 -20.56
CA GLN A 275 12.12 19.11 -19.31
C GLN A 275 10.96 19.79 -18.55
N PHE A 276 9.76 19.24 -18.64
CA PHE A 276 8.58 19.74 -17.93
C PHE A 276 8.01 18.68 -17.00
N LYS A 277 7.57 19.10 -15.80
CA LYS A 277 6.74 18.27 -14.93
C LYS A 277 5.28 18.37 -15.33
N SER A 278 4.50 17.31 -15.14
CA SER A 278 3.06 17.32 -15.37
C SER A 278 2.37 18.35 -14.50
N THR A 279 1.26 18.91 -14.98
CA THR A 279 0.48 19.93 -14.25
C THR A 279 -0.63 19.32 -13.37
N SER A 280 -0.79 18.00 -13.40
CA SER A 280 -1.79 17.27 -12.64
C SER A 280 -1.13 16.22 -11.74
N GLY A 281 -1.72 16.01 -10.58
CA GLY A 281 -1.38 14.93 -9.65
C GLY A 281 -2.11 13.62 -9.97
N SER A 282 -1.70 12.59 -9.25
CA SER A 282 -2.38 11.30 -9.21
C SER A 282 -2.70 10.97 -7.74
N PRO A 283 -3.92 10.52 -7.42
CA PRO A 283 -4.23 10.14 -6.04
C PRO A 283 -3.28 9.07 -5.48
N TYR A 284 -2.78 8.17 -6.31
CA TYR A 284 -1.74 7.19 -5.93
C TYR A 284 -0.44 7.90 -5.54
N PHE A 285 0.11 8.69 -6.45
CA PHE A 285 1.43 9.31 -6.28
C PHE A 285 1.44 10.40 -5.20
N ASP A 286 0.29 11.06 -4.98
CA ASP A 286 0.13 12.02 -3.87
C ASP A 286 0.28 11.30 -2.52
N GLY A 287 -0.37 10.12 -2.39
CA GLY A 287 -0.24 9.29 -1.20
C GLY A 287 1.16 8.72 -1.01
N GLU A 288 1.78 8.18 -2.08
CA GLU A 288 3.14 7.62 -2.06
C GLU A 288 4.19 8.67 -1.67
N ALA A 289 4.13 9.85 -2.30
CA ALA A 289 5.04 10.94 -1.97
C ALA A 289 4.87 11.40 -0.52
N MET A 290 3.63 11.57 -0.05
CA MET A 290 3.35 11.96 1.33
C MET A 290 3.86 10.92 2.32
N LEU A 291 3.68 9.62 2.05
CA LEU A 291 4.19 8.55 2.90
C LEU A 291 5.72 8.59 3.00
N CYS A 292 6.40 8.73 1.85
CA CYS A 292 7.86 8.86 1.82
C CYS A 292 8.35 10.03 2.67
N LEU A 293 7.73 11.21 2.50
CA LEU A 293 8.09 12.41 3.27
C LEU A 293 7.80 12.23 4.77
N CYS A 294 6.66 11.64 5.14
CA CYS A 294 6.30 11.35 6.53
C CYS A 294 7.32 10.42 7.18
N LYS A 295 7.65 9.32 6.53
CA LYS A 295 8.61 8.36 7.08
C LYS A 295 10.02 8.93 7.16
N ALA A 296 10.48 9.68 6.14
CA ALA A 296 11.76 10.37 6.20
C ALA A 296 11.81 11.34 7.41
N ALA A 297 10.76 12.16 7.59
CA ALA A 297 10.69 13.12 8.70
C ALA A 297 10.62 12.46 10.09
N ARG A 298 10.02 11.26 10.16
CA ARG A 298 9.81 10.55 11.42
C ARG A 298 11.01 9.71 11.86
N TYR A 299 11.71 9.07 10.90
CA TYR A 299 12.67 8.01 11.21
C TYR A 299 14.12 8.34 10.87
N ILE A 300 14.36 9.35 10.01
CA ILE A 300 15.72 9.69 9.58
C ILE A 300 16.13 11.05 10.16
N ASP A 301 17.26 11.06 10.84
CA ASP A 301 17.79 12.28 11.44
C ASP A 301 18.05 13.36 10.37
N GLY A 302 17.68 14.60 10.67
CA GLY A 302 17.87 15.75 9.77
C GLY A 302 16.71 16.05 8.81
N TYR A 303 15.63 15.27 8.80
CA TYR A 303 14.48 15.50 7.92
C TYR A 303 13.25 16.12 8.58
N THR A 304 13.34 16.56 9.83
CA THR A 304 12.23 17.26 10.52
C THR A 304 11.81 18.55 9.83
N ASN A 305 12.67 19.13 8.98
CA ASN A 305 12.35 20.28 8.13
C ASN A 305 11.27 19.99 7.06
N LEU A 306 10.87 18.73 6.86
CA LEU A 306 9.75 18.34 6.00
C LEU A 306 8.39 18.52 6.67
N ILE A 307 8.34 18.55 8.01
CA ILE A 307 7.08 18.59 8.78
C ILE A 307 6.16 19.73 8.33
N PRO A 308 6.62 20.99 8.12
CA PRO A 308 5.73 22.05 7.65
C PRO A 308 5.07 21.78 6.30
N LEU A 309 5.79 21.15 5.36
CA LEU A 309 5.24 20.74 4.06
C LEU A 309 4.19 19.63 4.22
N ILE A 310 4.48 18.67 5.08
CA ILE A 310 3.58 17.54 5.38
C ILE A 310 2.29 18.07 6.01
N GLU A 311 2.38 18.91 7.02
CA GLU A 311 1.22 19.51 7.71
C GLU A 311 0.35 20.35 6.76
N GLN A 312 0.99 21.10 5.84
CA GLN A 312 0.27 21.89 4.85
C GLN A 312 -0.51 21.04 3.85
N SER A 313 0.01 19.86 3.51
CA SER A 313 -0.52 19.02 2.42
C SER A 313 -1.50 17.94 2.89
N ALA A 314 -1.29 17.34 4.05
CA ALA A 314 -1.97 16.14 4.51
C ALA A 314 -3.50 16.24 4.45
N PHE A 315 -4.07 17.24 5.11
CA PHE A 315 -5.52 17.37 5.19
C PHE A 315 -6.17 17.96 3.93
N VAL A 316 -5.41 18.73 3.14
CA VAL A 316 -5.84 19.21 1.83
C VAL A 316 -6.04 18.04 0.87
N LEU A 317 -5.10 17.10 0.85
CA LEU A 317 -5.17 15.90 0.02
C LEU A 317 -6.24 14.93 0.55
N ALA A 318 -6.27 14.68 1.87
CA ALA A 318 -7.27 13.82 2.49
C ALA A 318 -8.69 14.29 2.16
N LYS A 319 -9.01 15.57 2.39
CA LYS A 319 -10.32 16.13 2.06
C LYS A 319 -10.65 16.03 0.57
N ARG A 320 -9.69 16.33 -0.31
CA ARG A 320 -9.88 16.31 -1.78
C ARG A 320 -10.28 14.94 -2.29
N TYR A 321 -9.63 13.89 -1.81
CA TYR A 321 -9.81 12.52 -2.31
C TYR A 321 -10.83 11.70 -1.52
N THR A 322 -11.44 12.30 -0.48
CA THR A 322 -12.50 11.72 0.33
C THR A 322 -13.76 12.58 0.27
N LEU A 323 -13.95 13.49 1.20
CA LEU A 323 -15.19 14.25 1.41
C LEU A 323 -15.65 15.01 0.15
N ASP A 324 -14.74 15.63 -0.60
CA ASP A 324 -15.10 16.38 -1.80
C ASP A 324 -15.56 15.48 -2.94
N VAL A 325 -15.02 14.25 -3.02
CA VAL A 325 -15.40 13.27 -4.05
C VAL A 325 -16.67 12.53 -3.68
N TRP A 326 -16.83 12.13 -2.42
CA TRP A 326 -17.96 11.30 -1.96
C TRP A 326 -19.31 11.98 -2.09
N ARG A 327 -19.36 13.30 -2.19
CA ARG A 327 -20.59 14.06 -2.48
C ARG A 327 -21.26 13.62 -3.79
N ASN A 328 -20.47 13.16 -4.76
CA ASN A 328 -20.94 12.80 -6.09
C ASN A 328 -20.74 11.32 -6.43
N GLU A 329 -19.74 10.67 -5.85
CA GLU A 329 -19.33 9.31 -6.21
C GLU A 329 -18.89 8.55 -4.94
N HIS A 330 -19.75 7.64 -4.49
CA HIS A 330 -19.53 6.92 -3.23
C HIS A 330 -18.35 5.94 -3.29
N ASP A 331 -18.28 5.11 -4.35
CA ASP A 331 -17.19 4.18 -4.63
C ASP A 331 -16.24 4.79 -5.67
N SER A 332 -15.60 5.90 -5.29
CA SER A 332 -14.78 6.66 -6.20
C SER A 332 -13.44 6.03 -6.52
N ALA A 333 -13.11 5.97 -7.82
CA ALA A 333 -11.77 5.58 -8.27
C ALA A 333 -10.65 6.49 -7.74
N LYS A 334 -10.95 7.76 -7.45
CA LYS A 334 -9.99 8.69 -6.83
C LYS A 334 -9.73 8.33 -5.37
N THR A 335 -10.78 8.05 -4.60
CA THR A 335 -10.62 7.57 -3.22
C THR A 335 -9.89 6.24 -3.20
N LYS A 336 -10.24 5.30 -4.09
CA LYS A 336 -9.54 4.02 -4.20
C LYS A 336 -8.04 4.20 -4.45
N GLY A 337 -7.66 5.10 -5.37
CA GLY A 337 -6.25 5.36 -5.67
C GLY A 337 -5.48 6.03 -4.54
N PHE A 338 -6.17 6.78 -3.70
CA PHE A 338 -5.57 7.47 -2.55
C PHE A 338 -5.59 6.64 -1.27
N TYR A 339 -6.56 5.73 -1.14
CA TYR A 339 -6.93 5.02 0.09
C TYR A 339 -5.76 4.38 0.82
N GLN A 340 -5.07 3.46 0.18
CA GLN A 340 -3.99 2.68 0.78
C GLN A 340 -2.88 3.57 1.32
N TRP A 341 -2.36 4.43 0.47
CA TRP A 341 -1.24 5.33 0.77
C TRP A 341 -1.60 6.35 1.82
N SER A 342 -2.83 6.89 1.72
CA SER A 342 -3.30 7.88 2.68
C SER A 342 -3.56 7.27 4.05
N SER A 343 -4.09 6.06 4.12
CA SER A 343 -4.26 5.37 5.39
C SER A 343 -2.93 5.21 6.12
N MET A 344 -1.86 4.83 5.38
CA MET A 344 -0.54 4.67 5.95
C MET A 344 0.13 6.00 6.31
N PHE A 345 0.13 7.02 5.43
CA PHE A 345 0.80 8.27 5.78
C PHE A 345 0.08 9.04 6.89
N LEU A 346 -1.26 8.99 6.94
CA LEU A 346 -2.04 9.59 8.02
C LEU A 346 -1.86 8.83 9.33
N TRP A 347 -1.68 7.51 9.27
CA TRP A 347 -1.32 6.70 10.42
C TRP A 347 0.09 7.05 10.94
N GLU A 348 1.09 7.22 10.05
CA GLU A 348 2.41 7.73 10.42
C GLU A 348 2.34 9.14 11.04
N TYR A 349 1.54 10.01 10.45
CA TYR A 349 1.28 11.36 10.94
C TYR A 349 0.67 11.34 12.36
N TRP A 350 -0.34 10.49 12.56
CA TRP A 350 -1.02 10.35 13.85
C TRP A 350 -0.08 9.85 14.93
N HIS A 351 0.71 8.83 14.65
CA HIS A 351 1.72 8.30 15.58
C HIS A 351 2.85 9.29 15.88
N ALA A 352 3.22 10.13 14.93
CA ALA A 352 4.24 11.15 15.10
C ALA A 352 3.75 12.31 16.00
N LYS A 353 2.46 12.39 16.31
CA LYS A 353 1.83 13.45 17.11
C LYS A 353 2.07 14.85 16.53
N TRP A 354 2.13 14.99 15.19
CA TRP A 354 2.27 16.30 14.55
C TRP A 354 1.00 17.13 14.73
N LYS A 355 1.05 18.38 14.24
CA LYS A 355 -0.07 19.32 14.42
C LYS A 355 -1.40 18.72 13.96
N ASP A 356 -2.42 18.85 14.79
CA ASP A 356 -3.78 18.34 14.51
C ASP A 356 -3.84 16.83 14.23
N TYR A 357 -2.93 16.04 14.80
CA TYR A 357 -2.77 14.60 14.54
C TYR A 357 -4.05 13.79 14.78
N GLU A 358 -4.93 14.21 15.69
CA GLU A 358 -6.20 13.53 15.93
C GLU A 358 -7.10 13.53 14.69
N ILE A 359 -7.05 14.60 13.87
CA ILE A 359 -7.75 14.65 12.58
C ILE A 359 -7.22 13.58 11.62
N ALA A 360 -5.90 13.33 11.65
CA ALA A 360 -5.32 12.26 10.84
C ALA A 360 -5.86 10.88 11.25
N GLY A 361 -5.96 10.60 12.55
CA GLY A 361 -6.58 9.38 13.05
C GLY A 361 -8.05 9.22 12.64
N ASP A 362 -8.82 10.32 12.65
CA ASP A 362 -10.21 10.31 12.17
C ASP A 362 -10.28 9.94 10.68
N TYR A 363 -9.41 10.51 9.84
CA TYR A 363 -9.35 10.15 8.43
C TYR A 363 -8.97 8.69 8.20
N VAL A 364 -8.02 8.14 8.98
CA VAL A 364 -7.65 6.72 8.89
C VAL A 364 -8.86 5.83 9.18
N MET A 365 -9.62 6.11 10.23
CA MET A 365 -10.84 5.36 10.58
C MET A 365 -11.93 5.50 9.52
N VAL A 366 -12.18 6.73 9.01
CA VAL A 366 -13.17 6.97 7.95
C VAL A 366 -12.81 6.22 6.67
N LEU A 367 -11.54 6.19 6.29
CA LEU A 367 -11.06 5.42 5.15
C LEU A 367 -11.23 3.92 5.36
N GLY A 368 -10.95 3.41 6.56
CA GLY A 368 -11.20 2.02 6.92
C GLY A 368 -12.68 1.63 6.77
N HIS A 369 -13.58 2.48 7.19
CA HIS A 369 -15.01 2.22 6.97
C HIS A 369 -15.43 2.36 5.51
N TRP A 370 -14.87 3.32 4.78
CA TRP A 370 -15.15 3.49 3.35
C TRP A 370 -14.79 2.24 2.54
N ILE A 371 -13.62 1.66 2.77
CA ILE A 371 -13.19 0.48 2.01
C ILE A 371 -14.05 -0.75 2.29
N ILE A 372 -14.61 -0.85 3.50
CA ILE A 372 -15.51 -1.94 3.89
C ILE A 372 -16.90 -1.74 3.31
N TYR A 373 -17.51 -0.58 3.54
CA TYR A 373 -18.94 -0.38 3.33
C TYR A 373 -19.32 0.33 2.03
N ALA A 374 -18.43 1.10 1.45
CA ALA A 374 -18.66 1.77 0.17
C ALA A 374 -17.96 1.05 -0.98
N HIS A 375 -16.72 0.59 -0.74
CA HIS A 375 -15.95 -0.16 -1.74
C HIS A 375 -16.22 -1.66 -1.69
N GLU A 376 -16.86 -2.16 -0.63
CA GLU A 376 -17.26 -3.56 -0.45
C GLU A 376 -16.10 -4.54 -0.70
N ILE A 377 -14.99 -4.33 0.02
CA ILE A 377 -13.70 -4.97 -0.28
C ILE A 377 -13.73 -6.50 -0.25
N LEU A 378 -14.54 -7.09 0.63
CA LEU A 378 -14.66 -8.55 0.75
C LEU A 378 -15.34 -9.18 -0.48
N GLU A 379 -16.20 -8.42 -1.21
CA GLU A 379 -16.91 -8.88 -2.38
C GLU A 379 -16.09 -8.79 -3.68
N ARG A 380 -14.92 -8.13 -3.65
CA ARG A 380 -14.10 -7.94 -4.86
C ARG A 380 -13.51 -9.26 -5.37
N SER A 381 -13.58 -9.48 -6.68
CA SER A 381 -13.09 -10.69 -7.36
C SER A 381 -11.60 -10.69 -7.68
N LYS A 382 -10.96 -9.53 -7.66
CA LYS A 382 -9.51 -9.38 -7.86
C LYS A 382 -8.78 -9.28 -6.51
N ASN A 383 -7.47 -9.48 -6.51
CA ASN A 383 -6.67 -9.38 -5.30
C ASN A 383 -6.77 -7.97 -4.70
N THR A 384 -6.96 -7.94 -3.40
CA THR A 384 -7.22 -6.74 -2.60
C THR A 384 -6.22 -6.56 -1.45
N GLY A 385 -5.04 -7.18 -1.54
CA GLY A 385 -4.00 -7.12 -0.51
C GLY A 385 -3.73 -5.68 -0.03
N TYR A 386 -3.68 -4.73 -0.98
CA TYR A 386 -3.51 -3.30 -0.70
C TYR A 386 -4.54 -2.72 0.27
N ALA A 387 -5.74 -3.27 0.33
CA ALA A 387 -6.79 -2.74 1.20
C ALA A 387 -6.53 -3.04 2.67
N PHE A 388 -5.95 -4.21 2.94
CA PHE A 388 -5.69 -4.64 4.30
C PHE A 388 -4.53 -3.90 4.94
N GLU A 389 -3.61 -3.34 4.17
CA GLU A 389 -2.60 -2.40 4.66
C GLU A 389 -3.27 -1.20 5.34
N GLY A 390 -4.30 -0.62 4.72
CA GLY A 390 -5.04 0.51 5.28
C GLY A 390 -6.01 0.11 6.40
N ILE A 391 -6.66 -1.06 6.32
CA ILE A 391 -7.59 -1.51 7.37
C ILE A 391 -6.83 -1.81 8.67
N VAL A 392 -5.61 -2.39 8.58
CA VAL A 392 -4.79 -2.63 9.79
C VAL A 392 -4.35 -1.31 10.44
N CYS A 393 -4.00 -0.28 9.64
CA CYS A 393 -3.77 1.06 10.19
C CYS A 393 -5.00 1.61 10.92
N ALA A 394 -6.20 1.40 10.37
CA ALA A 394 -7.45 1.81 10.99
C ALA A 394 -7.77 1.01 12.27
N TYR A 395 -7.47 -0.29 12.27
CA TYR A 395 -7.57 -1.15 13.43
C TYR A 395 -6.70 -0.65 14.60
N ASP A 396 -5.41 -0.35 14.33
CA ASP A 396 -4.49 0.14 15.36
C ASP A 396 -4.97 1.48 15.97
N VAL A 397 -5.41 2.43 15.13
CA VAL A 397 -5.98 3.70 15.61
C VAL A 397 -7.23 3.47 16.43
N ALA A 398 -8.17 2.60 15.99
CA ALA A 398 -9.41 2.30 16.70
C ALA A 398 -9.11 1.59 18.04
N SER A 399 -8.16 0.67 18.07
CA SER A 399 -7.71 -0.02 19.27
C SER A 399 -7.13 0.93 20.31
N LEU A 400 -6.21 1.81 19.88
CA LEU A 400 -5.55 2.79 20.77
C LEU A 400 -6.49 3.90 21.26
N ARG A 401 -7.58 4.16 20.51
CA ARG A 401 -8.67 5.06 20.92
C ARG A 401 -9.78 4.36 21.70
N GLU A 402 -9.69 3.07 21.96
CA GLU A 402 -10.70 2.26 22.62
C GLU A 402 -12.09 2.32 21.91
N HIS A 403 -12.07 2.48 20.57
CA HIS A 403 -13.27 2.59 19.76
C HIS A 403 -13.82 1.22 19.36
N VAL A 404 -14.50 0.54 20.30
CA VAL A 404 -14.85 -0.91 20.22
C VAL A 404 -15.60 -1.30 18.94
N SER A 405 -16.57 -0.53 18.47
CA SER A 405 -17.34 -0.90 17.27
C SER A 405 -16.49 -0.92 16.00
N SER A 406 -15.66 0.11 15.77
CA SER A 406 -14.76 0.15 14.63
C SER A 406 -13.64 -0.89 14.73
N PHE A 407 -13.11 -1.06 15.92
CA PHE A 407 -12.09 -2.08 16.20
C PHE A 407 -12.58 -3.48 15.77
N ARG A 408 -13.76 -3.91 16.20
CA ARG A 408 -14.33 -5.23 15.84
C ARG A 408 -14.64 -5.37 14.35
N ASP A 409 -15.12 -4.31 13.70
CA ASP A 409 -15.40 -4.32 12.27
C ASP A 409 -14.10 -4.48 11.45
N PHE A 410 -13.05 -3.75 11.82
CA PHE A 410 -11.75 -3.85 11.16
C PHE A 410 -11.12 -5.21 11.37
N GLU A 411 -11.11 -5.70 12.60
CA GLU A 411 -10.57 -7.00 12.97
C GLU A 411 -11.24 -8.14 12.19
N ARG A 412 -12.59 -8.19 12.16
CA ARG A 412 -13.34 -9.16 11.38
C ARG A 412 -13.00 -9.09 9.89
N THR A 413 -12.91 -7.88 9.34
CA THR A 413 -12.62 -7.68 7.92
C THR A 413 -11.21 -8.12 7.57
N ILE A 414 -10.24 -7.89 8.47
CA ILE A 414 -8.86 -8.34 8.31
C ILE A 414 -8.81 -9.88 8.27
N ASP A 415 -9.44 -10.54 9.23
CA ASP A 415 -9.44 -11.99 9.31
C ASP A 415 -10.10 -12.64 8.07
N GLU A 416 -11.34 -12.26 7.74
CA GLU A 416 -12.05 -12.78 6.57
C GLU A 416 -11.30 -12.51 5.26
N GLY A 417 -10.73 -11.32 5.11
CA GLY A 417 -10.04 -10.93 3.89
C GLY A 417 -8.70 -11.60 3.72
N LEU A 418 -7.86 -11.66 4.74
CA LEU A 418 -6.58 -12.35 4.68
C LEU A 418 -6.76 -13.87 4.55
N TYR A 419 -7.80 -14.46 5.17
CA TYR A 419 -8.18 -15.85 4.94
C TYR A 419 -8.55 -16.11 3.48
N LYS A 420 -9.37 -15.25 2.88
CA LYS A 420 -9.72 -15.30 1.45
C LYS A 420 -8.48 -15.23 0.56
N LEU A 421 -7.61 -14.23 0.80
CA LEU A 421 -6.44 -13.98 -0.02
C LEU A 421 -5.32 -15.00 0.20
N GLY A 422 -5.19 -15.55 1.41
CA GLY A 422 -4.22 -16.61 1.73
C GLY A 422 -4.44 -17.88 0.89
N GLN A 423 -5.69 -18.13 0.47
CA GLN A 423 -6.00 -19.24 -0.45
C GLN A 423 -5.45 -19.03 -1.87
N TRP A 424 -5.05 -17.81 -2.24
CA TRP A 424 -4.54 -17.48 -3.57
C TRP A 424 -3.01 -17.48 -3.65
N GLN A 425 -2.35 -17.87 -2.56
CA GLN A 425 -0.90 -18.02 -2.53
C GLN A 425 -0.48 -19.38 -3.05
N VAL A 426 0.34 -19.39 -4.09
CA VAL A 426 0.85 -20.63 -4.69
C VAL A 426 1.76 -21.36 -3.69
N GLY A 427 1.40 -22.58 -3.34
CA GLY A 427 2.13 -23.38 -2.36
C GLY A 427 2.04 -22.87 -0.92
N GLY A 428 1.18 -21.87 -0.64
CA GLY A 428 0.92 -21.39 0.70
C GLY A 428 0.08 -22.34 1.56
N PRO A 429 -0.01 -22.12 2.87
CA PRO A 429 -0.67 -23.02 3.80
C PRO A 429 -2.16 -23.24 3.48
N LEU A 430 -2.85 -22.24 2.91
CA LEU A 430 -4.25 -22.30 2.52
C LEU A 430 -4.49 -22.62 1.04
N ALA A 431 -3.44 -22.85 0.24
CA ALA A 431 -3.55 -23.15 -1.20
C ALA A 431 -4.43 -24.36 -1.49
N HIS A 432 -4.47 -25.33 -0.56
CA HIS A 432 -5.30 -26.53 -0.66
C HIS A 432 -6.81 -26.23 -0.67
N LEU A 433 -7.25 -25.04 -0.31
CA LEU A 433 -8.66 -24.62 -0.38
C LEU A 433 -9.03 -24.05 -1.76
N ASN A 434 -8.05 -23.64 -2.58
CA ASN A 434 -8.27 -23.06 -3.89
C ASN A 434 -8.38 -24.13 -4.97
N ALA A 435 -9.51 -24.17 -5.69
CA ALA A 435 -9.78 -25.16 -6.73
C ALA A 435 -8.86 -25.04 -7.96
N PHE A 436 -8.45 -23.81 -8.32
CA PHE A 436 -7.52 -23.56 -9.42
C PHE A 436 -6.13 -24.07 -9.09
N LEU A 437 -5.61 -23.79 -7.89
CA LEU A 437 -4.30 -24.28 -7.45
C LEU A 437 -4.27 -25.81 -7.31
N LYS A 438 -5.37 -26.44 -6.86
CA LYS A 438 -5.50 -27.91 -6.87
C LYS A 438 -5.39 -28.51 -8.27
N LYS A 439 -5.94 -27.82 -9.28
CA LYS A 439 -5.91 -28.27 -10.67
C LYS A 439 -4.55 -28.03 -11.33
N HIS A 440 -3.81 -27.02 -10.87
CA HIS A 440 -2.51 -26.62 -11.42
C HIS A 440 -1.42 -26.66 -10.34
N PRO A 441 -1.10 -27.85 -9.77
CA PRO A 441 -0.07 -27.98 -8.77
C PRO A 441 1.30 -27.68 -9.39
N THR A 442 2.12 -26.91 -8.69
CA THR A 442 3.47 -26.56 -9.15
C THR A 442 4.49 -26.66 -8.01
N LYS A 443 5.75 -26.93 -8.38
CA LYS A 443 6.93 -26.84 -7.52
C LYS A 443 7.93 -25.83 -8.06
N ASP A 444 7.53 -25.04 -9.04
CA ASP A 444 8.37 -24.04 -9.65
C ASP A 444 8.77 -22.97 -8.63
N PRO A 445 10.06 -22.77 -8.36
CA PRO A 445 10.53 -21.78 -7.41
C PRO A 445 10.07 -20.35 -7.71
N LEU A 446 9.89 -20.00 -9.01
CA LEU A 446 9.40 -18.68 -9.41
C LEU A 446 7.93 -18.46 -9.05
N ALA A 447 7.17 -19.54 -8.87
CA ALA A 447 5.75 -19.49 -8.53
C ALA A 447 5.48 -19.62 -7.02
N ILE A 448 6.24 -20.48 -6.32
CA ILE A 448 6.00 -20.76 -4.89
C ILE A 448 6.07 -19.48 -4.07
N GLY A 449 5.04 -19.24 -3.26
CA GLY A 449 4.88 -18.02 -2.45
C GLY A 449 4.26 -16.85 -3.20
N GLY A 450 4.20 -16.89 -4.55
CA GLY A 450 3.57 -15.85 -5.36
C GLY A 450 2.06 -15.81 -5.17
N ILE A 451 1.49 -14.62 -5.27
CA ILE A 451 0.05 -14.38 -5.05
C ILE A 451 -0.66 -14.16 -6.38
N MET A 452 -1.73 -14.91 -6.62
CA MET A 452 -2.57 -14.73 -7.81
C MET A 452 -3.33 -13.41 -7.78
N SER A 453 -3.55 -12.82 -8.96
CA SER A 453 -4.35 -11.59 -9.12
C SER A 453 -5.86 -11.82 -8.98
N SER A 454 -6.33 -13.07 -9.09
CA SER A 454 -7.68 -13.51 -8.77
C SER A 454 -7.66 -15.01 -8.37
N LYS A 455 -8.80 -15.53 -7.92
CA LYS A 455 -8.91 -16.92 -7.44
C LYS A 455 -8.62 -17.99 -8.50
N ASP A 456 -8.60 -17.64 -9.79
CA ASP A 456 -8.58 -18.55 -10.93
C ASP A 456 -7.74 -18.05 -12.13
N GLU A 457 -6.77 -17.14 -11.89
CA GLU A 457 -5.86 -16.63 -12.91
C GLU A 457 -4.40 -16.99 -12.57
N ALA A 458 -3.68 -17.60 -13.52
CA ALA A 458 -2.31 -18.07 -13.34
C ALA A 458 -1.23 -16.97 -13.21
N PRO A 459 -1.32 -15.80 -13.88
CA PRO A 459 -0.27 -14.80 -13.79
C PRO A 459 -0.06 -14.27 -12.36
N LEU A 460 1.20 -14.36 -11.92
CA LEU A 460 1.69 -13.84 -10.64
C LEU A 460 2.41 -12.53 -10.90
N ARG A 461 1.82 -11.43 -10.49
CA ARG A 461 2.42 -10.11 -10.62
C ARG A 461 3.12 -9.74 -9.33
N ILE A 462 4.35 -9.23 -9.44
CA ILE A 462 5.24 -9.02 -8.29
C ILE A 462 4.65 -8.08 -7.22
N ASP A 463 3.95 -7.02 -7.63
CA ASP A 463 3.31 -6.08 -6.71
C ASP A 463 2.12 -6.70 -5.95
N THR A 464 1.43 -7.68 -6.53
CA THR A 464 0.35 -8.39 -5.84
C THR A 464 0.88 -9.16 -4.62
N THR A 465 2.02 -9.87 -4.80
CA THR A 465 2.70 -10.57 -3.71
C THR A 465 3.18 -9.57 -2.64
N GLN A 466 3.81 -8.49 -3.07
CA GLN A 466 4.35 -7.48 -2.19
C GLN A 466 3.25 -6.84 -1.30
N HIS A 467 2.11 -6.43 -1.87
CA HIS A 467 1.01 -5.86 -1.10
C HIS A 467 0.44 -6.80 -0.05
N GLN A 468 0.21 -8.06 -0.46
CA GLN A 468 -0.36 -9.01 0.49
C GLN A 468 0.62 -9.34 1.61
N MET A 469 1.92 -9.45 1.32
CA MET A 469 2.92 -9.71 2.37
C MET A 469 3.03 -8.55 3.35
N HIS A 470 2.95 -7.31 2.87
CA HIS A 470 2.94 -6.16 3.75
C HIS A 470 1.68 -6.13 4.64
N ALA A 471 0.50 -6.41 4.07
CA ALA A 471 -0.72 -6.53 4.87
C ALA A 471 -0.60 -7.62 5.95
N VAL A 472 0.02 -8.76 5.63
CA VAL A 472 0.27 -9.84 6.59
C VAL A 472 1.26 -9.41 7.68
N MET A 473 2.34 -8.67 7.33
CA MET A 473 3.29 -8.12 8.32
C MET A 473 2.57 -7.22 9.33
N LEU A 474 1.77 -6.28 8.84
CA LEU A 474 1.00 -5.39 9.70
C LEU A 474 -0.01 -6.15 10.56
N ALA A 475 -0.69 -7.16 9.99
CA ALA A 475 -1.63 -7.99 10.74
C ALA A 475 -0.93 -8.80 11.85
N LEU A 476 0.26 -9.35 11.59
CA LEU A 476 1.07 -10.05 12.59
C LEU A 476 1.58 -9.12 13.69
N GLU A 477 1.80 -7.85 13.39
CA GLU A 477 2.26 -6.86 14.36
C GLU A 477 1.12 -6.35 15.25
N PHE A 478 -0.06 -6.09 14.69
CA PHE A 478 -1.13 -5.38 15.38
C PHE A 478 -2.35 -6.23 15.73
N VAL A 479 -2.65 -7.30 14.99
CA VAL A 479 -3.88 -8.10 15.15
C VAL A 479 -3.58 -9.47 15.77
N TYR A 480 -2.66 -10.22 15.20
CA TYR A 480 -2.30 -11.59 15.63
C TYR A 480 -1.03 -11.55 16.49
N THR A 481 -1.10 -10.97 17.68
CA THR A 481 0.08 -10.64 18.50
C THR A 481 0.65 -11.81 19.31
N GLY A 482 -0.06 -12.94 19.38
CA GLY A 482 0.37 -14.14 20.11
C GLY A 482 0.28 -14.05 21.64
N GLU A 483 -0.32 -12.98 22.19
CA GLU A 483 -0.46 -12.80 23.64
C GLU A 483 -1.70 -13.54 24.20
N ASP A 484 -2.56 -14.10 23.36
CA ASP A 484 -3.81 -14.75 23.78
C ASP A 484 -3.65 -16.25 24.09
N ASP A 485 -2.49 -16.86 23.76
CA ASP A 485 -2.25 -18.30 23.97
C ASP A 485 -1.78 -18.67 25.40
N ASP A 486 -1.50 -17.69 26.27
CA ASP A 486 -0.90 -17.92 27.60
C ASP A 486 -1.90 -17.79 28.77
N ASP A 487 -3.19 -17.57 28.51
CA ASP A 487 -4.23 -17.62 29.55
C ASP A 487 -4.83 -19.04 29.72
N SER A 488 -3.99 -20.09 29.69
CA SER A 488 -4.34 -21.36 30.35
C SER A 488 -4.44 -21.10 31.84
N ILE A 489 -5.63 -20.82 32.30
CA ILE A 489 -5.99 -20.68 33.71
C ILE A 489 -5.59 -22.00 34.40
N GLU A 490 -4.47 -22.00 35.12
CA GLU A 490 -4.28 -22.96 36.21
C GLU A 490 -5.41 -22.74 37.23
N LEU A 491 -6.47 -23.50 37.08
CA LEU A 491 -7.42 -23.71 38.19
C LEU A 491 -6.69 -24.48 39.25
N GLU A 492 -6.10 -23.77 40.22
CA GLU A 492 -5.67 -24.39 41.48
C GLU A 492 -6.91 -25.07 42.12
N LYS A 493 -6.75 -26.36 42.35
CA LYS A 493 -7.69 -27.22 43.08
C LYS A 493 -7.62 -26.98 44.59
#